data_8e8629aaa2da0cf2596a932376a50e2e
#
_entry.id   8e8629aaa2da0cf2596a932376a50e2e
#
_cell.length_a   1.000
_cell.length_b   1.000
_cell.length_c   1.000
_cell.angle_alpha   90.00
_cell.angle_beta   90.00
_cell.angle_gamma   90.00
#
_symmetry.space_group_name_H-M   'P 1'
#
loop_
_entity.id
_entity.type
_entity.pdbx_description
1 polymer ?
#
loop_
_entity_poly.entity_id
_entity_poly.type
_entity_poly.pdbx_seq_one_letter_code
_entity_poly.pdbx_strand_id
1 'polypeptide(L)'
;GSEAEKNAQLHMKKELESSCDTVTREEYKCSDKAFMAWVPLGAVLILFSIVMFSLGIPVASLAASLVTLFIILAEFIFYKPVLDVFFPKKTSGNVIGVRKASGETKKRIIIAGHTDSAFEWTYTYHGGHNAVLTIILTAVIAILLGIGGSIYALIADVQGIVWTGDSLAMKIIAVVTYVTVPVI
;
A
#
# COMPACT_ATOMS: atom_id res chain seq x y z
N GLY A 1 -5.15 13.27 11.36
CA GLY A 1 -5.80 13.21 12.67
C GLY A 1 -4.89 13.54 13.83
N SER A 2 -3.80 14.31 13.61
CA SER A 2 -2.94 14.83 14.66
C SER A 2 -3.44 16.18 15.18
N GLU A 3 -2.99 16.59 16.38
CA GLU A 3 -3.29 17.93 16.91
C GLU A 3 -2.63 19.03 16.07
N ALA A 4 -1.43 18.77 15.55
CA ALA A 4 -0.75 19.69 14.64
C ALA A 4 -1.54 19.92 13.34
N GLU A 5 -2.09 18.88 12.74
CA GLU A 5 -2.98 18.96 11.58
C GLU A 5 -4.24 19.78 11.91
N LYS A 6 -4.88 19.53 13.06
CA LYS A 6 -6.05 20.29 13.52
C LYS A 6 -5.72 21.77 13.67
N ASN A 7 -4.57 22.12 14.25
CA ASN A 7 -4.14 23.50 14.40
C ASN A 7 -3.87 24.16 13.06
N ALA A 8 -3.25 23.45 12.10
CA ALA A 8 -3.06 23.94 10.75
C ALA A 8 -4.41 24.20 10.04
N GLN A 9 -5.37 23.29 10.18
CA GLN A 9 -6.73 23.47 9.65
C GLN A 9 -7.46 24.66 10.26
N LEU A 10 -7.33 24.89 11.57
CA LEU A 10 -7.93 26.04 12.25
C LEU A 10 -7.29 27.36 11.77
N HIS A 11 -5.97 27.37 11.56
CA HIS A 11 -5.29 28.53 10.98
C HIS A 11 -5.77 28.79 9.57
N MET A 12 -5.80 27.78 8.71
CA MET A 12 -6.32 27.89 7.34
C MET A 12 -7.77 28.38 7.30
N LYS A 13 -8.61 27.87 8.22
CA LYS A 13 -10.00 28.34 8.33
C LYS A 13 -10.04 29.84 8.55
N LYS A 14 -9.24 30.35 9.50
CA LYS A 14 -9.19 31.78 9.83
C LYS A 14 -8.72 32.64 8.64
N GLU A 15 -7.72 32.15 7.90
CA GLU A 15 -7.24 32.86 6.70
C GLU A 15 -8.31 32.91 5.61
N LEU A 16 -9.02 31.81 5.37
CA LEU A 16 -10.09 31.75 4.38
C LEU A 16 -11.32 32.63 4.74
N GLU A 17 -11.58 32.86 6.02
CA GLU A 17 -12.67 33.73 6.48
C GLU A 17 -12.52 35.18 5.99
N SER A 18 -11.30 35.61 5.69
CA SER A 18 -11.04 36.94 5.14
C SER A 18 -11.40 37.11 3.64
N SER A 19 -11.50 35.99 2.90
CA SER A 19 -11.62 36.02 1.43
C SER A 19 -12.78 35.18 0.88
N CYS A 20 -13.48 34.41 1.73
CA CYS A 20 -14.59 33.55 1.36
C CYS A 20 -15.89 33.98 2.05
N ASP A 21 -17.02 33.78 1.38
CA ASP A 21 -18.34 34.11 1.94
C ASP A 21 -18.79 33.12 3.03
N THR A 22 -18.36 31.87 2.93
CA THR A 22 -18.61 30.84 3.94
C THR A 22 -17.39 29.94 4.08
N VAL A 23 -17.04 29.63 5.33
CA VAL A 23 -15.95 28.71 5.63
C VAL A 23 -16.43 27.67 6.65
N THR A 24 -16.34 26.41 6.28
CA THR A 24 -16.73 25.27 7.12
C THR A 24 -15.56 24.33 7.35
N ARG A 25 -15.56 23.64 8.48
CA ARG A 25 -14.66 22.52 8.75
C ARG A 25 -15.51 21.28 8.90
N GLU A 26 -15.28 20.31 8.01
CA GLU A 26 -15.96 19.01 8.02
C GLU A 26 -15.05 17.97 8.63
N GLU A 27 -15.54 17.27 9.66
CA GLU A 27 -14.79 16.21 10.32
C GLU A 27 -15.17 14.85 9.76
N TYR A 28 -14.17 13.97 9.62
CA TYR A 28 -14.35 12.59 9.22
C TYR A 28 -13.43 11.66 10.02
N LYS A 29 -13.75 10.36 10.00
CA LYS A 29 -12.93 9.33 10.65
C LYS A 29 -12.04 8.67 9.63
N CYS A 30 -10.76 8.55 9.95
CA CYS A 30 -9.75 7.88 9.12
C CYS A 30 -8.80 7.05 9.98
N SER A 31 -8.18 6.05 9.37
CA SER A 31 -7.15 5.20 9.98
C SER A 31 -5.80 5.59 9.37
N ASP A 32 -5.12 6.57 9.96
CA ASP A 32 -3.89 7.19 9.42
C ASP A 32 -2.74 6.20 9.15
N LYS A 33 -2.70 5.09 9.89
CA LYS A 33 -1.65 4.06 9.75
C LYS A 33 -2.03 2.90 8.82
N ALA A 34 -3.30 2.75 8.49
CA ALA A 34 -3.77 1.61 7.73
C ALA A 34 -3.23 1.60 6.30
N PHE A 35 -3.26 2.75 5.62
CA PHE A 35 -2.81 2.86 4.23
C PHE A 35 -1.37 2.39 4.00
N MET A 36 -0.46 2.62 4.94
CA MET A 36 0.94 2.17 4.81
C MET A 36 1.19 0.78 5.41
N ALA A 37 0.20 0.20 6.10
CA ALA A 37 0.35 -1.11 6.75
C ALA A 37 0.50 -2.27 5.76
N TRP A 38 0.05 -2.11 4.52
CA TRP A 38 0.21 -3.13 3.48
C TRP A 38 1.69 -3.41 3.17
N VAL A 39 2.59 -2.45 3.35
CA VAL A 39 4.02 -2.63 3.08
C VAL A 39 4.66 -3.66 4.01
N PRO A 40 4.68 -3.46 5.35
CA PRO A 40 5.25 -4.47 6.25
C PRO A 40 4.45 -5.78 6.27
N LEU A 41 3.13 -5.72 6.12
CA LEU A 41 2.31 -6.93 6.04
C LEU A 41 2.62 -7.73 4.79
N GLY A 42 2.77 -7.08 3.65
CA GLY A 42 3.16 -7.70 2.39
C GLY A 42 4.54 -8.37 2.48
N ALA A 43 5.52 -7.69 3.10
CA ALA A 43 6.85 -8.25 3.32
C ALA A 43 6.79 -9.53 4.18
N VAL A 44 6.03 -9.53 5.27
CA VAL A 44 5.85 -10.71 6.14
C VAL A 44 5.17 -11.85 5.37
N LEU A 45 4.13 -11.57 4.58
CA LEU A 45 3.42 -12.58 3.80
C LEU A 45 4.30 -13.16 2.67
N ILE A 46 5.13 -12.34 2.03
CA ILE A 46 6.11 -12.81 1.03
C ILE A 46 7.12 -13.75 1.69
N LEU A 47 7.70 -13.36 2.84
CA LEU A 47 8.62 -14.21 3.60
C LEU A 47 7.96 -15.53 3.99
N PHE A 48 6.74 -15.46 4.50
CA PHE A 48 5.97 -16.67 4.84
C PHE A 48 5.73 -17.56 3.62
N SER A 49 5.38 -16.98 2.47
CA SER A 49 5.22 -17.71 1.21
C SER A 49 6.49 -18.46 0.81
N ILE A 50 7.64 -17.80 0.91
CA ILE A 50 8.95 -18.41 0.61
C ILE A 50 9.26 -19.56 1.52
N VAL A 51 9.05 -19.39 2.83
CA VAL A 51 9.27 -20.45 3.83
C VAL A 51 8.37 -21.64 3.55
N MET A 52 7.08 -21.42 3.32
CA MET A 52 6.13 -22.50 3.03
C MET A 52 6.48 -23.24 1.73
N PHE A 53 6.89 -22.51 0.71
CA PHE A 53 7.37 -23.11 -0.53
C PHE A 53 8.60 -24.00 -0.30
N SER A 54 9.60 -23.50 0.45
CA SER A 54 10.82 -24.22 0.78
C SER A 54 10.58 -25.48 1.63
N LEU A 55 9.52 -25.47 2.44
CA LEU A 55 9.07 -26.64 3.24
C LEU A 55 8.23 -27.64 2.43
N GLY A 56 8.01 -27.42 1.14
CA GLY A 56 7.18 -28.28 0.30
C GLY A 56 5.68 -28.15 0.55
N ILE A 57 5.21 -27.00 1.02
CA ILE A 57 3.79 -26.71 1.29
C ILE A 57 3.28 -25.65 0.28
N PRO A 58 3.16 -26.00 -1.02
CA PRO A 58 2.85 -25.04 -2.08
C PRO A 58 1.46 -24.40 -1.94
N VAL A 59 0.50 -25.09 -1.32
CA VAL A 59 -0.84 -24.53 -1.07
C VAL A 59 -0.77 -23.31 -0.15
N ALA A 60 -0.01 -23.40 0.95
CA ALA A 60 0.15 -22.30 1.90
C ALA A 60 0.93 -21.13 1.26
N SER A 61 1.97 -21.44 0.47
CA SER A 61 2.73 -20.45 -0.30
C SER A 61 1.85 -19.70 -1.29
N LEU A 62 1.03 -20.42 -2.06
CA LEU A 62 0.09 -19.84 -3.01
C LEU A 62 -0.91 -18.94 -2.32
N ALA A 63 -1.51 -19.41 -1.23
CA ALA A 63 -2.49 -18.62 -0.47
C ALA A 63 -1.88 -17.31 0.05
N ALA A 64 -0.68 -17.36 0.64
CA ALA A 64 0.01 -16.16 1.13
C ALA A 64 0.33 -15.17 -0.01
N SER A 65 0.80 -15.66 -1.16
CA SER A 65 1.10 -14.82 -2.33
C SER A 65 -0.15 -14.16 -2.91
N LEU A 66 -1.27 -14.89 -3.00
CA LEU A 66 -2.56 -14.35 -3.46
C LEU A 66 -3.14 -13.32 -2.48
N VAL A 67 -3.03 -13.57 -1.17
CA VAL A 67 -3.45 -12.59 -0.14
C VAL A 67 -2.60 -11.31 -0.25
N THR A 68 -1.30 -11.44 -0.44
CA THR A 68 -0.42 -10.27 -0.64
C THR A 68 -0.83 -9.49 -1.87
N LEU A 69 -1.04 -10.15 -2.99
CA LEU A 69 -1.49 -9.51 -4.23
C LEU A 69 -2.84 -8.81 -4.04
N PHE A 70 -3.79 -9.47 -3.37
CA PHE A 70 -5.10 -8.89 -3.07
C PHE A 70 -4.99 -7.61 -2.24
N ILE A 71 -4.19 -7.62 -1.17
CA ILE A 71 -4.00 -6.45 -0.31
C ILE A 71 -3.40 -5.29 -1.09
N ILE A 72 -2.35 -5.54 -1.89
CA ILE A 72 -1.72 -4.50 -2.71
C ILE A 72 -2.71 -3.92 -3.73
N LEU A 73 -3.46 -4.76 -4.42
CA LEU A 73 -4.47 -4.30 -5.38
C LEU A 73 -5.56 -3.49 -4.68
N ALA A 74 -6.08 -3.97 -3.56
CA ALA A 74 -7.16 -3.30 -2.83
C ALA A 74 -6.71 -1.94 -2.29
N GLU A 75 -5.63 -1.90 -1.50
CA GLU A 75 -5.19 -0.70 -0.79
C GLU A 75 -4.51 0.32 -1.71
N PHE A 76 -3.60 -0.16 -2.57
CA PHE A 76 -2.73 0.75 -3.34
C PHE A 76 -3.29 1.08 -4.73
N ILE A 77 -3.88 0.10 -5.44
CA ILE A 77 -4.38 0.34 -6.80
C ILE A 77 -5.83 0.84 -6.78
N PHE A 78 -6.69 0.19 -6.01
CA PHE A 78 -8.13 0.52 -5.99
C PHE A 78 -8.53 1.46 -4.85
N TYR A 79 -7.60 1.84 -3.97
CA TYR A 79 -7.86 2.70 -2.81
C TYR A 79 -9.05 2.22 -1.95
N LYS A 80 -9.15 0.89 -1.77
CA LYS A 80 -10.17 0.27 -0.93
C LYS A 80 -9.60 0.03 0.47
N PRO A 81 -10.16 0.65 1.53
CA PRO A 81 -9.61 0.61 2.89
C PRO A 81 -9.90 -0.73 3.59
N VAL A 82 -9.30 -1.82 3.10
CA VAL A 82 -9.51 -3.17 3.62
C VAL A 82 -8.84 -3.34 4.98
N LEU A 83 -7.68 -2.71 5.17
CA LEU A 83 -6.91 -2.80 6.41
C LEU A 83 -7.43 -1.86 7.51
N ASP A 84 -8.25 -0.90 7.19
CA ASP A 84 -8.79 0.08 8.15
C ASP A 84 -9.46 -0.55 9.38
N VAL A 85 -10.04 -1.74 9.22
CA VAL A 85 -10.73 -2.47 10.28
C VAL A 85 -9.79 -2.92 11.42
N PHE A 86 -8.51 -3.04 11.14
CA PHE A 86 -7.48 -3.46 12.11
C PHE A 86 -6.81 -2.30 12.83
N PHE A 87 -7.11 -1.06 12.45
CA PHE A 87 -6.45 0.13 12.98
C PHE A 87 -7.42 1.06 13.71
N PRO A 88 -6.95 1.73 14.78
CA PRO A 88 -7.77 2.71 15.49
C PRO A 88 -8.11 3.89 14.59
N LYS A 89 -9.36 4.34 14.64
CA LYS A 89 -9.82 5.51 13.90
C LYS A 89 -9.50 6.79 14.62
N LYS A 90 -8.94 7.75 13.91
CA LYS A 90 -8.73 9.13 14.33
C LYS A 90 -9.71 10.08 13.65
N THR A 91 -9.89 11.26 14.22
CA THR A 91 -10.69 12.31 13.59
C THR A 91 -9.75 13.25 12.84
N SER A 92 -9.97 13.37 11.55
CA SER A 92 -9.36 14.37 10.69
C SER A 92 -10.43 15.32 10.15
N GLY A 93 -10.09 16.28 9.29
CA GLY A 93 -11.06 17.21 8.75
C GLY A 93 -10.58 17.88 7.46
N ASN A 94 -11.55 18.42 6.74
CA ASN A 94 -11.32 19.28 5.59
C ASN A 94 -11.81 20.69 5.91
N VAL A 95 -11.07 21.71 5.47
CA VAL A 95 -11.52 23.09 5.52
C VAL A 95 -12.01 23.48 4.14
N ILE A 96 -13.24 23.93 4.05
CA ILE A 96 -13.90 24.28 2.80
C ILE A 96 -14.29 25.76 2.84
N GLY A 97 -13.66 26.56 2.01
CA GLY A 97 -14.03 27.95 1.78
C GLY A 97 -14.80 28.08 0.46
N VAL A 98 -15.95 28.74 0.52
CA VAL A 98 -16.80 29.00 -0.66
C VAL A 98 -16.86 30.50 -0.91
N ARG A 99 -16.49 30.92 -2.11
CA ARG A 99 -16.70 32.27 -2.61
C ARG A 99 -17.77 32.23 -3.71
N LYS A 100 -18.85 32.96 -3.49
CA LYS A 100 -19.97 33.03 -4.42
C LYS A 100 -19.62 33.93 -5.61
N ALA A 101 -20.19 33.64 -6.76
CA ALA A 101 -20.12 34.57 -7.89
C ALA A 101 -20.94 35.84 -7.63
N SER A 102 -20.48 36.99 -8.14
CA SER A 102 -21.21 38.25 -8.04
C SER A 102 -22.42 38.33 -8.98
N GLY A 103 -22.59 37.35 -9.88
CA GLY A 103 -23.68 37.24 -10.84
C GLY A 103 -24.08 35.80 -11.09
N GLU A 104 -24.63 35.51 -12.27
CA GLU A 104 -25.03 34.15 -12.67
C GLU A 104 -23.85 33.20 -12.69
N THR A 105 -23.95 32.05 -12.02
CA THR A 105 -22.89 31.05 -11.93
C THR A 105 -22.82 30.25 -13.22
N LYS A 106 -21.83 30.51 -14.08
CA LYS A 106 -21.58 29.76 -15.33
C LYS A 106 -20.62 28.57 -15.12
N LYS A 107 -19.67 28.67 -14.17
CA LYS A 107 -18.65 27.64 -13.89
C LYS A 107 -18.34 27.61 -12.40
N ARG A 108 -17.99 26.42 -11.88
CA ARG A 108 -17.44 26.23 -10.54
C ARG A 108 -15.98 25.80 -10.67
N ILE A 109 -15.11 26.50 -9.97
CA ILE A 109 -13.68 26.18 -9.90
C ILE A 109 -13.41 25.68 -8.47
N ILE A 110 -12.74 24.53 -8.35
CA ILE A 110 -12.31 23.96 -7.08
C ILE A 110 -10.78 24.02 -7.06
N ILE A 111 -10.23 24.65 -6.03
CA ILE A 111 -8.79 24.68 -5.74
C ILE A 111 -8.60 23.88 -4.46
N ALA A 112 -7.80 22.81 -4.52
CA ALA A 112 -7.55 21.94 -3.39
C ALA A 112 -6.05 21.91 -3.06
N GLY A 113 -5.74 21.76 -1.78
CA GLY A 113 -4.37 21.61 -1.28
C GLY A 113 -4.37 20.81 0.02
N HIS A 114 -3.27 20.10 0.30
CA HIS A 114 -3.10 19.37 1.54
C HIS A 114 -2.68 20.28 2.69
N THR A 115 -3.26 20.08 3.87
CA THR A 115 -2.87 20.74 5.14
C THR A 115 -2.00 19.85 6.01
N ASP A 116 -1.90 18.58 5.69
CA ASP A 116 -1.06 17.57 6.34
C ASP A 116 0.24 17.34 5.55
N SER A 117 1.27 16.90 6.25
CA SER A 117 2.52 16.44 5.63
C SER A 117 2.51 14.93 5.47
N ALA A 118 3.09 14.44 4.37
CA ALA A 118 3.35 13.02 4.21
C ALA A 118 4.46 12.54 5.17
N PHE A 119 4.46 11.24 5.51
CA PHE A 119 5.60 10.64 6.18
C PHE A 119 6.81 10.66 5.25
N GLU A 120 7.99 10.91 5.84
CA GLU A 120 9.25 10.83 5.10
C GLU A 120 9.52 9.37 4.68
N TRP A 121 9.74 9.18 3.40
CA TRP A 121 10.13 7.89 2.85
C TRP A 121 11.64 7.72 2.94
N THR A 122 12.10 7.04 3.98
CA THR A 122 13.51 6.82 4.27
C THR A 122 14.27 6.20 3.08
N TYR A 123 13.63 5.30 2.35
CA TYR A 123 14.20 4.69 1.13
C TYR A 123 14.47 5.70 0.02
N THR A 124 13.57 6.67 -0.16
CA THR A 124 13.76 7.75 -1.13
C THR A 124 14.88 8.69 -0.70
N TYR A 125 14.97 8.95 0.61
CA TYR A 125 16.00 9.81 1.17
C TYR A 125 17.40 9.22 0.99
N HIS A 126 17.60 7.93 1.31
CA HIS A 126 18.91 7.28 1.26
C HIS A 126 19.30 6.74 -0.13
N GLY A 127 18.35 6.29 -0.92
CA GLY A 127 18.62 5.59 -2.19
C GLY A 127 17.98 6.23 -3.43
N GLY A 128 17.23 7.32 -3.26
CA GLY A 128 16.56 8.01 -4.35
C GLY A 128 15.49 7.16 -5.06
N HIS A 129 15.10 7.61 -6.23
CA HIS A 129 14.09 6.95 -7.07
C HIS A 129 14.45 5.50 -7.41
N ASN A 130 15.71 5.24 -7.70
CA ASN A 130 16.16 3.90 -8.12
C ASN A 130 16.01 2.86 -7.00
N ALA A 131 16.23 3.23 -5.74
CA ALA A 131 16.02 2.32 -4.61
C ALA A 131 14.54 1.95 -4.48
N VAL A 132 13.65 2.93 -4.55
CA VAL A 132 12.20 2.69 -4.48
C VAL A 132 11.73 1.81 -5.64
N LEU A 133 12.18 2.10 -6.86
CA LEU A 133 11.85 1.29 -8.04
C LEU A 133 12.35 -0.15 -7.89
N THR A 134 13.57 -0.35 -7.39
CA THR A 134 14.13 -1.68 -7.16
C THR A 134 13.31 -2.46 -6.14
N ILE A 135 12.92 -1.83 -5.02
CA ILE A 135 12.05 -2.46 -4.00
C ILE A 135 10.71 -2.88 -4.61
N ILE A 136 10.07 -2.01 -5.38
CA ILE A 136 8.78 -2.31 -6.01
C ILE A 136 8.92 -3.48 -7.00
N LEU A 137 9.91 -3.42 -7.88
CA LEU A 137 10.11 -4.47 -8.89
C LEU A 137 10.44 -5.82 -8.24
N THR A 138 11.29 -5.85 -7.22
CA THR A 138 11.62 -7.10 -6.52
C THR A 138 10.42 -7.67 -5.78
N ALA A 139 9.58 -6.83 -5.15
CA ALA A 139 8.35 -7.29 -4.50
C ALA A 139 7.37 -7.90 -5.52
N VAL A 140 7.16 -7.25 -6.67
CA VAL A 140 6.31 -7.78 -7.74
C VAL A 140 6.83 -9.12 -8.27
N ILE A 141 8.15 -9.21 -8.53
CA ILE A 141 8.77 -10.46 -8.99
C ILE A 141 8.60 -11.57 -7.94
N ALA A 142 8.82 -11.27 -6.65
CA ALA A 142 8.66 -12.26 -5.58
C ALA A 142 7.21 -12.79 -5.50
N ILE A 143 6.20 -11.94 -5.64
CA ILE A 143 4.79 -12.35 -5.66
C ILE A 143 4.50 -13.24 -6.88
N LEU A 144 4.94 -12.84 -8.06
CA LEU A 144 4.72 -13.61 -9.29
C LEU A 144 5.40 -14.98 -9.24
N LEU A 145 6.62 -15.05 -8.70
CA LEU A 145 7.34 -16.32 -8.50
C LEU A 145 6.66 -17.18 -7.44
N GLY A 146 6.17 -16.58 -6.35
CA GLY A 146 5.40 -17.28 -5.32
C GLY A 146 4.14 -17.93 -5.88
N ILE A 147 3.39 -17.20 -6.71
CA ILE A 147 2.19 -17.72 -7.37
C ILE A 147 2.56 -18.78 -8.42
N GLY A 148 3.42 -18.44 -9.38
CA GLY A 148 3.78 -19.32 -10.50
C GLY A 148 4.50 -20.58 -10.04
N GLY A 149 5.44 -20.45 -9.11
CA GLY A 149 6.16 -21.58 -8.51
C GLY A 149 5.23 -22.52 -7.74
N SER A 150 4.31 -21.97 -6.96
CA SER A 150 3.34 -22.77 -6.21
C SER A 150 2.37 -23.50 -7.13
N ILE A 151 1.88 -22.87 -8.19
CA ILE A 151 1.01 -23.50 -9.19
C ILE A 151 1.78 -24.63 -9.89
N TYR A 152 3.01 -24.37 -10.32
CA TYR A 152 3.85 -25.39 -10.94
C TYR A 152 4.05 -26.60 -10.03
N ALA A 153 4.33 -26.34 -8.75
CA ALA A 153 4.51 -27.39 -7.76
C ALA A 153 3.26 -28.27 -7.58
N LEU A 154 2.08 -27.64 -7.51
CA LEU A 154 0.80 -28.35 -7.37
C LEU A 154 0.50 -29.21 -8.62
N ILE A 155 0.79 -28.70 -9.82
CA ILE A 155 0.61 -29.47 -11.05
C ILE A 155 1.58 -30.65 -11.10
N ALA A 156 2.83 -30.46 -10.72
CA ALA A 156 3.84 -31.52 -10.68
C ALA A 156 3.46 -32.63 -9.70
N ASP A 157 2.92 -32.29 -8.54
CA ASP A 157 2.44 -33.24 -7.53
C ASP A 157 1.27 -34.08 -8.08
N VAL A 158 0.28 -33.43 -8.70
CA VAL A 158 -0.86 -34.14 -9.34
C VAL A 158 -0.40 -35.08 -10.47
N GLN A 159 0.67 -34.75 -11.17
CA GLN A 159 1.21 -35.59 -12.24
C GLN A 159 2.12 -36.72 -11.72
N GLY A 160 2.30 -36.84 -10.41
CA GLY A 160 3.20 -37.84 -9.80
C GLY A 160 4.68 -37.59 -10.10
N ILE A 161 5.02 -36.39 -10.54
CA ILE A 161 6.40 -35.96 -10.69
C ILE A 161 6.95 -35.75 -9.30
N VAL A 162 7.90 -36.60 -8.89
CA VAL A 162 8.52 -36.49 -7.58
C VAL A 162 9.10 -35.10 -7.41
N TRP A 163 8.54 -34.37 -6.45
CA TRP A 163 9.04 -33.07 -6.04
C TRP A 163 10.38 -33.26 -5.32
N THR A 164 11.44 -33.44 -6.07
CA THR A 164 12.78 -33.34 -5.53
C THR A 164 13.20 -31.87 -5.66
N GLY A 165 13.59 -31.24 -4.55
CA GLY A 165 14.11 -29.86 -4.54
C GLY A 165 15.34 -29.64 -5.45
N ASP A 166 15.68 -30.66 -6.22
CA ASP A 166 16.80 -30.73 -7.17
C ASP A 166 16.46 -30.28 -8.59
N SER A 167 15.19 -30.01 -8.93
CA SER A 167 14.88 -29.49 -10.27
C SER A 167 15.53 -28.12 -10.48
N LEU A 168 16.14 -27.92 -11.65
CA LEU A 168 16.78 -26.63 -12.00
C LEU A 168 15.84 -25.43 -11.84
N ALA A 169 14.55 -25.62 -12.19
CA ALA A 169 13.53 -24.58 -12.05
C ALA A 169 13.34 -24.17 -10.59
N MET A 170 13.34 -25.14 -9.66
CA MET A 170 13.21 -24.90 -8.24
C MET A 170 14.42 -24.18 -7.66
N LYS A 171 15.62 -24.56 -8.09
CA LYS A 171 16.85 -23.87 -7.68
C LYS A 171 16.87 -22.44 -8.17
N ILE A 172 16.42 -22.16 -9.40
CA ILE A 172 16.30 -20.82 -9.94
C ILE A 172 15.27 -20.01 -9.14
N ILE A 173 14.09 -20.54 -8.89
CA ILE A 173 13.03 -19.86 -8.11
C ILE A 173 13.55 -19.56 -6.70
N ALA A 174 14.17 -20.52 -6.02
CA ALA A 174 14.74 -20.34 -4.69
C ALA A 174 15.81 -19.25 -4.69
N VAL A 175 16.77 -19.31 -5.61
CA VAL A 175 17.86 -18.32 -5.71
C VAL A 175 17.31 -16.92 -5.96
N VAL A 176 16.42 -16.75 -6.94
CA VAL A 176 15.81 -15.45 -7.24
C VAL A 176 15.04 -14.92 -6.03
N THR A 177 14.31 -15.78 -5.35
CA THR A 177 13.53 -15.41 -4.17
C THR A 177 14.45 -15.01 -3.01
N TYR A 178 15.51 -15.76 -2.72
CA TYR A 178 16.49 -15.42 -1.67
C TYR A 178 17.28 -14.13 -1.98
N VAL A 179 17.53 -13.83 -3.25
CA VAL A 179 18.22 -12.59 -3.65
C VAL A 179 17.30 -11.37 -3.53
N THR A 180 15.99 -11.54 -3.74
CA THR A 180 15.03 -10.43 -3.69
C THR A 180 14.58 -10.04 -2.28
N VAL A 181 14.59 -10.99 -1.33
CA VAL A 181 14.17 -10.76 0.06
C VAL A 181 14.95 -9.67 0.80
N PRO A 182 16.29 -9.59 0.71
CA PRO A 182 17.05 -8.55 1.41
C PRO A 182 16.76 -7.12 0.94
N VAL A 183 16.04 -6.96 -0.17
CA VAL A 183 15.74 -5.66 -0.79
C VAL A 183 14.34 -5.16 -0.38
N ILE A 184 13.50 -6.02 0.19
CA ILE A 184 12.16 -5.70 0.72
C ILE A 184 12.23 -5.45 2.22
#